data_83b91b4aabed55ae954fd8f20a7dda80
#
_entry.id   83b91b4aabed55ae954fd8f20a7dda80
#
_cell.length_a   1.000
_cell.length_b   1.000
_cell.length_c   1.000
_cell.angle_alpha   90.00
_cell.angle_beta   90.00
_cell.angle_gamma   90.00
#
_symmetry.space_group_name_H-M   'P 1'
#
loop_
_entity.id
_entity.type
_entity.pdbx_description
1 polymer ?
#
loop_
_entity_poly.entity_id
_entity_poly.type
_entity_poly.pdbx_seq_one_letter_code
_entity_poly.pdbx_strand_id
1 'polypeptide(L)'
;MNIKFRLFIAFFLVFGAGLYYVFDIIVNDIRPRYFETVEESMNDTAHILAALIEEDITGGKISVKRISELSDITYQKKFSAKIYSHLKTNVDLQFYVCDRNGIVLFDSRNGERTGRDFSNWNDVYLTLRGEYGVRSSKITTEEEGLLYVAAPIKSNGIIIGSVTVEKSKKSVSSFIYLARKRVMFLGFISFAAFTVISIILSFWITSPIKKLTAFINSLKENRHSLPPKFSGSEINDLAL
;
A
#
# COMPACT_ATOMS: atom_id res chain seq x y z
N MET A 1 -28.77 -7.22 -33.72
CA MET A 1 -28.34 -6.51 -32.49
C MET A 1 -28.60 -5.01 -32.67
N ASN A 2 -29.39 -4.39 -31.76
CA ASN A 2 -29.82 -3.00 -31.91
C ASN A 2 -28.63 -2.02 -31.77
N ILE A 3 -28.58 -0.94 -32.56
CA ILE A 3 -27.54 0.09 -32.51
C ILE A 3 -27.32 0.62 -31.08
N LYS A 4 -28.41 0.78 -30.30
CA LYS A 4 -28.32 1.16 -28.88
C LYS A 4 -27.45 0.21 -28.08
N PHE A 5 -27.60 -1.09 -28.27
CA PHE A 5 -26.88 -2.10 -27.53
C PHE A 5 -25.41 -2.20 -27.97
N ARG A 6 -25.12 -1.98 -29.25
CA ARG A 6 -23.73 -1.90 -29.76
C ARG A 6 -22.98 -0.71 -29.18
N LEU A 7 -23.59 0.47 -29.16
CA LEU A 7 -23.02 1.66 -28.56
C LEU A 7 -22.81 1.51 -27.04
N PHE A 8 -23.82 0.96 -26.34
CA PHE A 8 -23.69 0.68 -24.91
C PHE A 8 -22.51 -0.24 -24.62
N ILE A 9 -22.39 -1.36 -25.35
CA ILE A 9 -21.26 -2.30 -25.17
C ILE A 9 -19.93 -1.60 -25.46
N ALA A 10 -19.82 -0.80 -26.53
CA ALA A 10 -18.58 -0.12 -26.87
C ALA A 10 -18.15 0.84 -25.75
N PHE A 11 -19.04 1.69 -25.26
CA PHE A 11 -18.77 2.57 -24.13
C PHE A 11 -18.42 1.79 -22.87
N PHE A 12 -19.22 0.77 -22.55
CA PHE A 12 -19.01 -0.07 -21.36
C PHE A 12 -17.65 -0.76 -21.37
N LEU A 13 -17.22 -1.30 -22.52
CA LEU A 13 -15.91 -1.95 -22.64
C LEU A 13 -14.76 -0.95 -22.50
N VAL A 14 -14.81 0.17 -23.22
CA VAL A 14 -13.71 1.15 -23.22
C VAL A 14 -13.52 1.74 -21.82
N PHE A 15 -14.59 2.20 -21.21
CA PHE A 15 -14.50 2.84 -19.91
C PHE A 15 -14.40 1.84 -18.75
N GLY A 16 -15.06 0.67 -18.86
CA GLY A 16 -14.90 -0.41 -17.89
C GLY A 16 -13.47 -0.93 -17.82
N ALA A 17 -12.83 -1.10 -18.98
CA ALA A 17 -11.42 -1.47 -19.04
C ALA A 17 -10.51 -0.37 -18.48
N GLY A 18 -10.79 0.91 -18.79
CA GLY A 18 -10.05 2.05 -18.24
C GLY A 18 -10.16 2.15 -16.73
N LEU A 19 -11.36 2.04 -16.17
CA LEU A 19 -11.57 2.00 -14.72
C LEU A 19 -10.88 0.81 -14.06
N TYR A 20 -11.03 -0.39 -14.63
CA TYR A 20 -10.35 -1.58 -14.12
C TYR A 20 -8.84 -1.37 -14.04
N TYR A 21 -8.23 -0.85 -15.11
CA TYR A 21 -6.79 -0.58 -15.17
C TYR A 21 -6.33 0.41 -14.09
N VAL A 22 -7.05 1.52 -13.92
CA VAL A 22 -6.75 2.52 -12.88
C VAL A 22 -6.87 1.92 -11.48
N PHE A 23 -7.92 1.12 -11.23
CA PHE A 23 -8.09 0.45 -9.94
C PHE A 23 -7.01 -0.59 -9.67
N ASP A 24 -6.64 -1.37 -10.67
CA ASP A 24 -5.58 -2.37 -10.54
C ASP A 24 -4.25 -1.72 -10.15
N ILE A 25 -3.86 -0.63 -10.82
CA ILE A 25 -2.66 0.15 -10.49
C ILE A 25 -2.73 0.66 -9.03
N ILE A 26 -3.82 1.33 -8.65
CA ILE A 26 -3.95 1.90 -7.30
C ILE A 26 -3.85 0.81 -6.22
N VAL A 27 -4.57 -0.30 -6.40
CA VAL A 27 -4.60 -1.40 -5.42
C VAL A 27 -3.24 -2.10 -5.31
N ASN A 28 -2.54 -2.29 -6.42
CA ASN A 28 -1.24 -2.96 -6.44
C ASN A 28 -0.10 -2.05 -5.96
N ASP A 29 -0.22 -0.73 -6.11
CA ASP A 29 0.80 0.23 -5.70
C ASP A 29 0.71 0.61 -4.20
N ILE A 30 -0.47 0.53 -3.57
CA ILE A 30 -0.64 0.86 -2.14
C ILE A 30 0.26 0.00 -1.24
N ARG A 31 0.35 -1.29 -1.50
CA ARG A 31 1.09 -2.22 -0.63
C ARG A 31 2.60 -1.95 -0.62
N PRO A 32 3.30 -1.91 -1.76
CA PRO A 32 4.75 -1.67 -1.76
C PRO A 32 5.10 -0.30 -1.18
N ARG A 33 4.39 0.77 -1.53
CA ARG A 33 4.65 2.12 -0.99
C ARG A 33 4.48 2.21 0.52
N TYR A 34 3.48 1.52 1.06
CA TYR A 34 3.30 1.51 2.51
C TYR A 34 4.43 0.75 3.22
N PHE A 35 4.87 -0.39 2.68
CA PHE A 35 6.02 -1.12 3.22
C PHE A 35 7.31 -0.32 3.11
N GLU A 36 7.54 0.39 2.01
CA GLU A 36 8.67 1.29 1.80
C GLU A 36 8.73 2.37 2.91
N THR A 37 7.63 3.07 3.18
CA THR A 37 7.57 4.08 4.24
C THR A 37 7.83 3.49 5.64
N VAL A 38 7.31 2.29 5.91
CA VAL A 38 7.56 1.61 7.20
C VAL A 38 9.02 1.20 7.32
N GLU A 39 9.61 0.65 6.26
CA GLU A 39 11.00 0.21 6.20
C GLU A 39 11.95 1.39 6.36
N GLU A 40 11.69 2.54 5.71
CA GLU A 40 12.41 3.80 5.89
C GLU A 40 12.39 4.25 7.36
N SER A 41 11.22 4.32 7.98
CA SER A 41 11.09 4.68 9.39
C SER A 41 11.79 3.70 10.34
N MET A 42 11.80 2.42 10.02
CA MET A 42 12.52 1.40 10.79
C MET A 42 14.04 1.54 10.63
N ASN A 43 14.51 1.88 9.42
CA ASN A 43 15.92 2.16 9.15
C ASN A 43 16.43 3.35 9.96
N ASP A 44 15.70 4.46 9.99
CA ASP A 44 16.04 5.61 10.81
C ASP A 44 16.09 5.25 12.29
N THR A 45 15.10 4.49 12.77
CA THR A 45 15.06 4.02 14.15
C THR A 45 16.25 3.11 14.48
N ALA A 46 16.62 2.20 13.57
CA ALA A 46 17.78 1.32 13.76
C ALA A 46 19.09 2.12 13.86
N HIS A 47 19.26 3.14 13.01
CA HIS A 47 20.45 4.03 13.07
C HIS A 47 20.49 4.88 14.35
N ILE A 48 19.35 5.38 14.83
CA ILE A 48 19.27 6.09 16.11
C ILE A 48 19.65 5.17 17.27
N LEU A 49 19.13 3.93 17.28
CA LEU A 49 19.49 2.95 18.30
C LEU A 49 20.97 2.55 18.22
N ALA A 50 21.52 2.39 17.00
CA ALA A 50 22.95 2.12 16.81
C ALA A 50 23.79 3.23 17.43
N ALA A 51 23.48 4.51 17.14
CA ALA A 51 24.20 5.65 17.70
C ALA A 51 24.13 5.71 19.22
N LEU A 52 22.97 5.41 19.83
CA LEU A 52 22.82 5.33 21.29
C LEU A 52 23.67 4.21 21.92
N ILE A 53 23.79 3.08 21.23
CA ILE A 53 24.62 1.95 21.68
C ILE A 53 26.10 2.28 21.52
N GLU A 54 26.48 3.02 20.47
CA GLU A 54 27.85 3.44 20.19
C GLU A 54 28.42 4.33 21.31
N GLU A 55 27.58 5.18 21.96
CA GLU A 55 27.98 6.01 23.12
C GLU A 55 28.41 5.16 24.34
N ASP A 56 27.88 3.96 24.49
CA ASP A 56 28.15 3.08 25.64
C ASP A 56 29.24 2.02 25.36
N ILE A 57 29.97 2.15 24.25
CA ILE A 57 31.04 1.23 23.91
C ILE A 57 32.24 1.46 24.85
N THR A 58 32.62 0.42 25.58
CA THR A 58 33.77 0.44 26.49
C THR A 58 34.79 -0.61 26.06
N GLY A 59 36.05 -0.22 25.79
CA GLY A 59 37.09 -1.15 25.39
C GLY A 59 36.81 -1.93 24.10
N GLY A 60 36.06 -1.34 23.15
CA GLY A 60 35.69 -1.98 21.88
C GLY A 60 34.60 -3.07 22.01
N LYS A 61 33.93 -3.15 23.15
CA LYS A 61 32.83 -4.09 23.41
C LYS A 61 31.50 -3.35 23.56
N ILE A 62 30.45 -3.93 22.98
CA ILE A 62 29.08 -3.41 23.11
C ILE A 62 28.60 -3.65 24.54
N SER A 63 28.21 -2.55 25.24
CA SER A 63 27.54 -2.62 26.53
C SER A 63 26.04 -2.57 26.32
N VAL A 64 25.33 -3.62 26.73
CA VAL A 64 23.86 -3.70 26.58
C VAL A 64 23.11 -3.28 27.87
N LYS A 65 23.83 -2.89 28.93
CA LYS A 65 23.22 -2.58 30.23
C LYS A 65 22.23 -1.41 30.14
N ARG A 66 22.69 -0.27 29.62
CA ARG A 66 21.85 0.93 29.47
C ARG A 66 20.67 0.70 28.54
N ILE A 67 20.89 0.02 27.41
CA ILE A 67 19.83 -0.27 26.46
C ILE A 67 18.78 -1.24 27.02
N SER A 68 19.20 -2.17 27.89
CA SER A 68 18.28 -3.05 28.63
C SER A 68 17.40 -2.25 29.59
N GLU A 69 17.98 -1.38 30.41
CA GLU A 69 17.25 -0.53 31.37
C GLU A 69 16.26 0.41 30.65
N LEU A 70 16.68 1.04 29.54
CA LEU A 70 15.82 1.89 28.70
C LEU A 70 14.69 1.10 28.04
N SER A 71 14.97 -0.11 27.60
CA SER A 71 14.00 -1.02 27.00
C SER A 71 12.89 -1.36 28.00
N ASP A 72 13.25 -1.77 29.22
CA ASP A 72 12.29 -2.11 30.28
C ASP A 72 11.36 -0.94 30.60
N ILE A 73 11.93 0.27 30.76
CA ILE A 73 11.15 1.49 31.00
C ILE A 73 10.22 1.77 29.80
N THR A 74 10.70 1.62 28.58
CA THR A 74 9.95 1.94 27.37
C THR A 74 8.75 1.01 27.17
N TYR A 75 8.92 -0.29 27.37
CA TYR A 75 7.83 -1.27 27.19
C TYR A 75 6.82 -1.29 28.33
N GLN A 76 7.21 -0.86 29.53
CA GLN A 76 6.27 -0.67 30.65
C GLN A 76 5.43 0.61 30.51
N LYS A 77 5.93 1.59 29.76
CA LYS A 77 5.26 2.89 29.60
C LYS A 77 4.00 2.79 28.76
N LYS A 78 2.85 3.05 29.40
CA LYS A 78 1.57 3.20 28.70
C LYS A 78 1.36 4.67 28.33
N PHE A 79 0.88 4.91 27.11
CA PHE A 79 0.51 6.23 26.63
C PHE A 79 -0.79 6.13 25.82
N SER A 80 -1.37 7.25 25.45
CA SER A 80 -2.56 7.31 24.60
C SER A 80 -2.32 8.32 23.50
N ALA A 81 -2.08 7.82 22.29
CA ALA A 81 -1.88 8.64 21.10
C ALA A 81 -2.94 8.30 20.06
N LYS A 82 -3.85 9.25 19.80
CA LYS A 82 -4.84 9.12 18.73
C LYS A 82 -4.21 9.50 17.41
N ILE A 83 -3.81 8.48 16.64
CA ILE A 83 -3.22 8.65 15.30
C ILE A 83 -4.33 8.39 14.28
N TYR A 84 -4.91 9.45 13.71
CA TYR A 84 -6.12 9.41 12.87
C TYR A 84 -7.27 8.62 13.53
N SER A 85 -7.62 7.45 13.02
CA SER A 85 -8.66 6.55 13.55
C SER A 85 -8.12 5.46 14.48
N HIS A 86 -6.79 5.39 14.67
CA HIS A 86 -6.13 4.36 15.47
C HIS A 86 -5.68 4.93 16.83
N LEU A 87 -5.99 4.22 17.91
CA LEU A 87 -5.51 4.57 19.24
C LEU A 87 -4.30 3.70 19.57
N LYS A 88 -3.11 4.31 19.63
CA LYS A 88 -1.87 3.66 20.02
C LYS A 88 -1.63 3.82 21.53
N THR A 89 -1.40 2.73 22.24
CA THR A 89 -1.28 2.70 23.70
C THR A 89 0.07 2.20 24.21
N ASN A 90 0.86 1.58 23.36
CA ASN A 90 2.16 1.00 23.67
C ASN A 90 3.10 1.03 22.47
N VAL A 91 4.38 0.84 22.73
CA VAL A 91 5.39 0.64 21.68
C VAL A 91 5.25 -0.79 21.15
N ASP A 92 5.05 -0.93 19.84
CA ASP A 92 4.90 -2.21 19.11
C ASP A 92 6.13 -2.59 18.27
N LEU A 93 7.15 -1.74 18.32
CA LEU A 93 8.41 -1.93 17.68
C LEU A 93 9.35 -2.63 18.66
N GLN A 94 9.98 -3.72 18.25
CA GLN A 94 10.94 -4.46 19.05
C GLN A 94 12.30 -4.46 18.39
N PHE A 95 13.35 -4.83 19.13
CA PHE A 95 14.70 -4.86 18.58
C PHE A 95 15.60 -5.86 19.30
N TYR A 96 16.68 -6.25 18.64
CA TYR A 96 17.75 -7.02 19.23
C TYR A 96 19.11 -6.51 18.78
N VAL A 97 20.14 -6.80 19.56
CA VAL A 97 21.52 -6.38 19.33
C VAL A 97 22.40 -7.61 19.18
N CYS A 98 23.20 -7.66 18.13
CA CYS A 98 24.19 -8.72 17.90
C CYS A 98 25.62 -8.18 17.98
N ASP A 99 26.54 -9.05 18.39
CA ASP A 99 27.97 -8.78 18.29
C ASP A 99 28.51 -8.95 16.85
N ARG A 100 29.83 -8.81 16.67
CA ARG A 100 30.49 -8.95 15.38
C ARG A 100 30.36 -10.36 14.78
N ASN A 101 30.13 -11.38 15.61
CA ASN A 101 29.97 -12.77 15.19
C ASN A 101 28.49 -13.10 14.88
N GLY A 102 27.57 -12.16 15.07
CA GLY A 102 26.13 -12.39 14.89
C GLY A 102 25.45 -13.03 16.10
N ILE A 103 26.14 -13.13 17.26
CA ILE A 103 25.53 -13.63 18.50
C ILE A 103 24.69 -12.55 19.14
N VAL A 104 23.44 -12.88 19.48
CA VAL A 104 22.50 -11.95 20.12
C VAL A 104 22.96 -11.64 21.54
N LEU A 105 23.31 -10.38 21.79
CA LEU A 105 23.70 -9.86 23.10
C LEU A 105 22.51 -9.40 23.94
N PHE A 106 21.49 -8.85 23.26
CA PHE A 106 20.28 -8.32 23.87
C PHE A 106 19.07 -8.55 22.97
N ASP A 107 17.93 -8.85 23.59
CA ASP A 107 16.65 -9.03 22.90
C ASP A 107 15.53 -8.39 23.74
N SER A 108 14.83 -7.43 23.15
CA SER A 108 13.72 -6.71 23.80
C SER A 108 12.47 -7.57 24.04
N ARG A 109 12.41 -8.79 23.47
CA ARG A 109 11.38 -9.80 23.76
C ARG A 109 11.75 -10.64 24.99
N ASN A 110 11.89 -10.01 26.14
CA ASN A 110 12.22 -10.69 27.40
C ASN A 110 13.48 -11.55 27.31
N GLY A 111 14.40 -11.26 26.39
CA GLY A 111 15.66 -11.99 26.24
C GLY A 111 15.56 -13.39 25.63
N GLU A 112 14.43 -13.78 25.02
CA GLU A 112 14.19 -15.14 24.50
C GLU A 112 15.24 -15.59 23.46
N ARG A 113 15.84 -14.63 22.77
CA ARG A 113 16.83 -14.91 21.70
C ARG A 113 18.28 -14.66 22.12
N THR A 114 18.51 -14.17 23.34
CA THR A 114 19.87 -13.88 23.84
C THR A 114 20.76 -15.13 23.81
N GLY A 115 21.96 -14.97 23.28
CA GLY A 115 22.93 -16.05 23.09
C GLY A 115 22.73 -16.89 21.83
N ARG A 116 21.67 -16.67 21.04
CA ARG A 116 21.47 -17.37 19.76
C ARG A 116 22.34 -16.79 18.67
N ASP A 117 22.71 -17.62 17.72
CA ASP A 117 23.48 -17.26 16.54
C ASP A 117 22.54 -16.85 15.39
N PHE A 118 22.63 -15.56 15.00
CA PHE A 118 21.90 -14.96 13.89
C PHE A 118 22.81 -14.55 12.73
N SER A 119 24.06 -15.01 12.72
CA SER A 119 25.06 -14.68 11.69
C SER A 119 24.60 -14.98 10.26
N ASN A 120 23.71 -15.97 10.08
CA ASN A 120 23.15 -16.36 8.79
C ASN A 120 21.82 -15.66 8.44
N TRP A 121 21.31 -14.78 9.29
CA TRP A 121 20.08 -14.04 9.00
C TRP A 121 20.42 -12.79 8.17
N ASN A 122 19.72 -12.60 7.04
CA ASN A 122 20.06 -11.56 6.07
C ASN A 122 20.20 -10.16 6.67
N ASP A 123 19.36 -9.80 7.63
CA ASP A 123 19.44 -8.51 8.32
C ASP A 123 20.76 -8.35 9.08
N VAL A 124 21.22 -9.37 9.80
CA VAL A 124 22.51 -9.37 10.53
C VAL A 124 23.68 -9.53 9.56
N TYR A 125 23.60 -10.54 8.70
CA TYR A 125 24.66 -10.91 7.76
C TYR A 125 25.09 -9.76 6.85
N LEU A 126 24.14 -9.07 6.23
CA LEU A 126 24.41 -7.93 5.33
C LEU A 126 24.94 -6.73 6.11
N THR A 127 24.33 -6.42 7.26
CA THR A 127 24.74 -5.27 8.09
C THR A 127 26.16 -5.40 8.61
N LEU A 128 26.59 -6.60 9.05
CA LEU A 128 27.95 -6.84 9.52
C LEU A 128 29.02 -6.67 8.41
N ARG A 129 28.61 -6.69 7.14
CA ARG A 129 29.44 -6.43 5.96
C ARG A 129 29.38 -4.99 5.48
N GLY A 130 28.57 -4.14 6.12
CA GLY A 130 28.37 -2.75 5.73
C GLY A 130 27.34 -2.57 4.61
N GLU A 131 26.57 -3.60 4.30
CA GLU A 131 25.47 -3.58 3.34
C GLU A 131 24.14 -3.31 4.06
N TYR A 132 23.12 -2.95 3.30
CA TYR A 132 21.77 -2.74 3.83
C TYR A 132 21.14 -4.07 4.30
N GLY A 133 20.94 -4.19 5.60
CA GLY A 133 20.42 -5.40 6.24
C GLY A 133 18.91 -5.35 6.41
N VAL A 134 18.20 -6.11 5.60
CA VAL A 134 16.74 -6.27 5.67
C VAL A 134 16.33 -7.72 5.56
N ARG A 135 15.30 -8.12 6.30
CA ARG A 135 14.73 -9.46 6.25
C ARG A 135 13.21 -9.39 6.48
N SER A 136 12.51 -10.28 5.83
CA SER A 136 11.05 -10.37 5.90
C SER A 136 10.66 -11.82 6.15
N SER A 137 10.03 -12.13 7.30
CA SER A 137 9.47 -13.46 7.54
C SER A 137 8.11 -13.63 6.86
N LYS A 138 7.76 -14.88 6.53
CA LYS A 138 6.44 -15.19 5.96
C LYS A 138 5.37 -15.12 7.06
N ILE A 139 4.16 -14.73 6.67
CA ILE A 139 2.97 -14.87 7.51
C ILE A 139 2.53 -16.33 7.41
N THR A 140 2.50 -17.03 8.55
CA THR A 140 1.90 -18.37 8.67
C THR A 140 0.63 -18.31 9.49
N THR A 141 -0.11 -19.40 9.59
CA THR A 141 -1.30 -19.50 10.47
C THR A 141 -0.96 -19.34 11.96
N GLU A 142 0.28 -19.62 12.34
CA GLU A 142 0.76 -19.58 13.73
C GLU A 142 1.64 -18.36 14.02
N GLU A 143 2.28 -17.76 12.99
CA GLU A 143 3.19 -16.62 13.15
C GLU A 143 2.74 -15.40 12.37
N GLU A 144 2.66 -14.27 13.06
CA GLU A 144 2.54 -12.95 12.42
C GLU A 144 3.86 -12.64 11.72
N GLY A 145 3.88 -12.61 10.38
CA GLY A 145 5.08 -12.24 9.65
C GLY A 145 5.69 -10.94 10.17
N LEU A 146 7.01 -10.90 10.29
CA LEU A 146 7.77 -9.75 10.79
C LEU A 146 8.61 -9.13 9.67
N LEU A 147 8.81 -7.82 9.76
CA LEU A 147 9.79 -7.07 8.99
C LEU A 147 10.96 -6.71 9.91
N TYR A 148 12.17 -6.89 9.45
CA TYR A 148 13.41 -6.64 10.18
C TYR A 148 14.28 -5.70 9.37
N VAL A 149 14.80 -4.66 10.01
CA VAL A 149 15.74 -3.71 9.42
C VAL A 149 16.88 -3.50 10.41
N ALA A 150 18.12 -3.62 9.94
CA ALA A 150 19.30 -3.54 10.77
C ALA A 150 20.19 -2.36 10.41
N ALA A 151 20.84 -1.80 11.44
CA ALA A 151 21.89 -0.82 11.31
C ALA A 151 23.20 -1.32 11.95
N PRO A 152 24.38 -0.97 11.39
CA PRO A 152 25.65 -1.35 11.95
C PRO A 152 25.98 -0.53 13.21
N ILE A 153 26.56 -1.18 14.21
CA ILE A 153 27.14 -0.56 15.39
C ILE A 153 28.65 -0.43 15.14
N LYS A 154 29.17 0.77 15.20
CA LYS A 154 30.57 1.05 14.88
C LYS A 154 31.36 1.52 16.09
N SER A 155 32.63 1.16 16.14
CA SER A 155 33.62 1.73 17.05
C SER A 155 34.84 2.16 16.25
N ASN A 156 35.22 3.42 16.31
CA ASN A 156 36.29 4.01 15.52
C ASN A 156 36.18 3.68 14.00
N GLY A 157 34.97 3.71 13.46
CA GLY A 157 34.69 3.43 12.05
C GLY A 157 34.64 1.95 11.67
N ILE A 158 34.94 1.04 12.59
CA ILE A 158 34.91 -0.42 12.38
C ILE A 158 33.57 -0.96 12.89
N ILE A 159 32.90 -1.80 12.09
CA ILE A 159 31.65 -2.48 12.49
C ILE A 159 32.00 -3.55 13.53
N ILE A 160 31.41 -3.43 14.72
CA ILE A 160 31.61 -4.34 15.85
C ILE A 160 30.31 -5.09 16.23
N GLY A 161 29.21 -4.79 15.58
CA GLY A 161 27.93 -5.44 15.80
C GLY A 161 26.82 -4.86 14.94
N SER A 162 25.59 -5.27 15.21
CA SER A 162 24.39 -4.76 14.56
C SER A 162 23.25 -4.61 15.56
N VAL A 163 22.37 -3.65 15.32
CA VAL A 163 21.06 -3.56 15.95
C VAL A 163 19.99 -3.76 14.89
N THR A 164 19.07 -4.69 15.13
CA THR A 164 17.95 -4.97 14.24
C THR A 164 16.65 -4.58 14.91
N VAL A 165 15.89 -3.72 14.23
CA VAL A 165 14.53 -3.34 14.60
C VAL A 165 13.55 -4.26 13.91
N GLU A 166 12.51 -4.68 14.62
CA GLU A 166 11.47 -5.55 14.09
C GLU A 166 10.06 -5.00 14.32
N LYS A 167 9.19 -5.23 13.34
CA LYS A 167 7.79 -4.83 13.38
C LYS A 167 6.87 -5.89 12.81
N SER A 168 5.71 -6.12 13.45
CA SER A 168 4.71 -7.06 12.96
C SER A 168 4.08 -6.55 11.65
N LYS A 169 4.04 -7.41 10.63
CA LYS A 169 3.35 -7.13 9.37
C LYS A 169 1.83 -7.07 9.54
N LYS A 170 1.27 -7.64 10.60
CA LYS A 170 -0.17 -7.59 10.87
C LYS A 170 -0.61 -6.17 11.17
N SER A 171 0.15 -5.41 11.96
CA SER A 171 -0.13 -4.00 12.22
C SER A 171 -0.08 -3.17 10.93
N VAL A 172 0.83 -3.51 10.01
CA VAL A 172 0.96 -2.89 8.69
C VAL A 172 -0.18 -3.31 7.76
N SER A 173 -0.50 -4.62 7.70
CA SER A 173 -1.50 -5.16 6.77
C SER A 173 -2.93 -4.73 7.10
N SER A 174 -3.25 -4.43 8.36
CA SER A 174 -4.58 -3.94 8.74
C SER A 174 -4.90 -2.57 8.10
N PHE A 175 -3.93 -1.67 8.03
CA PHE A 175 -4.09 -0.36 7.36
C PHE A 175 -4.27 -0.53 5.85
N ILE A 176 -3.48 -1.43 5.23
CA ILE A 176 -3.60 -1.73 3.80
C ILE A 176 -4.97 -2.31 3.49
N TYR A 177 -5.48 -3.22 4.32
CA TYR A 177 -6.81 -3.82 4.15
C TYR A 177 -7.92 -2.76 4.20
N LEU A 178 -7.88 -1.84 5.15
CA LEU A 178 -8.87 -0.75 5.27
C LEU A 178 -8.80 0.20 4.06
N ALA A 179 -7.60 0.58 3.63
CA ALA A 179 -7.39 1.41 2.45
C ALA A 179 -7.94 0.72 1.18
N ARG A 180 -7.59 -0.55 0.97
CA ARG A 180 -8.08 -1.36 -0.15
C ARG A 180 -9.60 -1.47 -0.17
N LYS A 181 -10.23 -1.75 0.97
CA LYS A 181 -11.69 -1.83 1.08
C LYS A 181 -12.37 -0.53 0.68
N ARG A 182 -11.82 0.62 1.11
CA ARG A 182 -12.36 1.95 0.78
C ARG A 182 -12.21 2.26 -0.72
N VAL A 183 -11.05 1.96 -1.30
CA VAL A 183 -10.78 2.11 -2.74
C VAL A 183 -11.73 1.23 -3.56
N MET A 184 -11.90 -0.05 -3.19
CA MET A 184 -12.82 -0.96 -3.88
C MET A 184 -14.28 -0.50 -3.80
N PHE A 185 -14.71 0.04 -2.66
CA PHE A 185 -16.06 0.59 -2.50
C PHE A 185 -16.30 1.80 -3.42
N LEU A 186 -15.35 2.74 -3.47
CA LEU A 186 -15.40 3.89 -4.38
C LEU A 186 -15.40 3.45 -5.85
N GLY A 187 -14.62 2.39 -6.18
CA GLY A 187 -14.61 1.78 -7.49
C GLY A 187 -15.95 1.22 -7.92
N PHE A 188 -16.61 0.53 -7.02
CA PHE A 188 -17.94 0.00 -7.30
C PHE A 188 -18.96 1.12 -7.55
N ILE A 189 -18.94 2.20 -6.74
CA ILE A 189 -19.81 3.36 -6.95
C ILE A 189 -19.52 4.01 -8.31
N SER A 190 -18.24 4.22 -8.64
CA SER A 190 -17.83 4.83 -9.92
C SER A 190 -18.28 3.97 -11.10
N PHE A 191 -18.13 2.65 -10.99
CA PHE A 191 -18.57 1.71 -12.03
C PHE A 191 -20.10 1.74 -12.22
N ALA A 192 -20.86 1.78 -11.14
CA ALA A 192 -22.33 1.88 -11.18
C ALA A 192 -22.78 3.20 -11.82
N ALA A 193 -22.21 4.32 -11.39
CA ALA A 193 -22.50 5.66 -11.96
C ALA A 193 -22.16 5.68 -13.46
N PHE A 194 -21.02 5.10 -13.84
CA PHE A 194 -20.59 5.03 -15.22
C PHE A 194 -21.54 4.18 -16.09
N THR A 195 -22.04 3.04 -15.56
CA THR A 195 -23.02 2.21 -16.25
C THR A 195 -24.31 2.99 -16.55
N VAL A 196 -24.78 3.75 -15.57
CA VAL A 196 -25.97 4.63 -15.75
C VAL A 196 -25.73 5.68 -16.82
N ILE A 197 -24.59 6.36 -16.80
CA ILE A 197 -24.21 7.36 -17.81
C ILE A 197 -24.14 6.73 -19.20
N SER A 198 -23.56 5.55 -19.35
CA SER A 198 -23.46 4.82 -20.62
C SER A 198 -24.85 4.47 -21.20
N ILE A 199 -25.79 4.08 -20.35
CA ILE A 199 -27.17 3.83 -20.73
C ILE A 199 -27.82 5.12 -21.24
N ILE A 200 -27.70 6.23 -20.50
CA ILE A 200 -28.28 7.53 -20.87
C ILE A 200 -27.70 7.98 -22.22
N LEU A 201 -26.38 7.95 -22.41
CA LEU A 201 -25.72 8.34 -23.65
C LEU A 201 -26.16 7.47 -24.83
N SER A 202 -26.29 6.16 -24.62
CA SER A 202 -26.77 5.24 -25.65
C SER A 202 -28.18 5.59 -26.12
N PHE A 203 -29.07 5.97 -25.21
CA PHE A 203 -30.43 6.43 -25.56
C PHE A 203 -30.40 7.80 -26.24
N TRP A 204 -29.61 8.74 -25.71
CA TRP A 204 -29.52 10.11 -26.21
C TRP A 204 -29.00 10.19 -27.63
N ILE A 205 -27.94 9.45 -27.95
CA ILE A 205 -27.36 9.42 -29.32
C ILE A 205 -28.24 8.64 -30.29
N THR A 206 -28.83 7.53 -29.87
CA THR A 206 -29.56 6.66 -30.81
C THR A 206 -30.97 7.14 -31.13
N SER A 207 -31.61 7.90 -30.23
CA SER A 207 -32.99 8.40 -30.43
C SER A 207 -33.10 9.33 -31.65
N PRO A 208 -32.28 10.38 -31.79
CA PRO A 208 -32.26 11.24 -32.99
C PRO A 208 -32.00 10.47 -34.27
N ILE A 209 -31.01 9.59 -34.28
CA ILE A 209 -30.64 8.79 -35.46
C ILE A 209 -31.82 7.93 -35.96
N LYS A 210 -32.54 7.29 -35.05
CA LYS A 210 -33.74 6.51 -35.41
C LYS A 210 -34.86 7.38 -36.01
N LYS A 211 -35.09 8.57 -35.47
CA LYS A 211 -36.06 9.52 -35.97
C LYS A 211 -35.69 9.98 -37.36
N LEU A 212 -34.42 10.26 -37.62
CA LEU A 212 -33.90 10.66 -38.93
C LEU A 212 -34.04 9.52 -39.94
N THR A 213 -33.68 8.30 -39.60
CA THR A 213 -33.83 7.12 -40.41
C THR A 213 -35.29 6.85 -40.78
N ALA A 214 -36.21 7.01 -39.82
CA ALA A 214 -37.65 6.84 -40.05
C ALA A 214 -38.19 7.90 -41.02
N PHE A 215 -37.75 9.15 -40.88
CA PHE A 215 -38.09 10.26 -41.77
C PHE A 215 -37.59 10.00 -43.22
N ILE A 216 -36.34 9.61 -43.41
CA ILE A 216 -35.79 9.28 -44.72
C ILE A 216 -36.58 8.14 -45.39
N ASN A 217 -36.91 7.10 -44.62
CA ASN A 217 -37.71 6.00 -45.13
C ASN A 217 -39.16 6.42 -45.55
N SER A 218 -39.78 7.33 -44.77
CA SER A 218 -41.10 7.88 -45.14
C SER A 218 -41.09 8.70 -46.42
N LEU A 219 -40.01 9.47 -46.67
CA LEU A 219 -39.80 10.17 -47.93
C LEU A 219 -39.65 9.23 -49.13
N LYS A 220 -38.96 8.11 -48.93
CA LYS A 220 -38.75 7.06 -49.94
C LYS A 220 -40.06 6.38 -50.34
N GLU A 221 -41.04 6.29 -49.43
CA GLU A 221 -42.38 5.75 -49.63
C GLU A 221 -43.39 6.77 -50.15
N ASN A 222 -42.98 7.98 -50.64
CA ASN A 222 -43.82 9.06 -51.11
C ASN A 222 -44.87 9.54 -50.08
N ARG A 223 -44.64 9.34 -48.77
CA ARG A 223 -45.48 9.87 -47.73
C ARG A 223 -45.03 11.27 -47.34
N HIS A 224 -45.88 12.27 -47.45
CA HIS A 224 -45.62 13.62 -46.99
C HIS A 224 -45.52 13.61 -45.44
N SER A 225 -44.34 13.43 -44.88
CA SER A 225 -44.08 13.58 -43.46
C SER A 225 -43.28 14.86 -43.17
N LEU A 226 -43.67 15.57 -42.10
CA LEU A 226 -42.93 16.74 -41.66
C LEU A 226 -41.59 16.32 -41.06
N PRO A 227 -40.52 17.13 -41.28
CA PRO A 227 -39.24 16.82 -40.68
C PRO A 227 -39.30 16.78 -39.13
N PRO A 228 -38.65 15.81 -38.47
CA PRO A 228 -38.66 15.73 -37.03
C PRO A 228 -37.89 16.89 -36.43
N LYS A 229 -38.46 17.56 -35.41
CA LYS A 229 -37.75 18.57 -34.64
C LYS A 229 -36.78 17.91 -33.66
N PHE A 230 -35.51 18.33 -33.68
CA PHE A 230 -34.44 17.87 -32.78
C PHE A 230 -34.04 18.98 -31.79
N SER A 231 -33.58 18.60 -30.62
CA SER A 231 -33.16 19.54 -29.59
C SER A 231 -31.78 20.17 -29.82
N GLY A 232 -31.08 19.86 -30.90
CA GLY A 232 -29.77 20.41 -31.26
C GLY A 232 -29.79 21.06 -32.66
N SER A 233 -29.12 22.21 -32.84
CA SER A 233 -29.05 22.95 -34.12
C SER A 233 -28.45 22.14 -35.24
N GLU A 234 -27.37 21.42 -34.99
CA GLU A 234 -26.60 20.64 -35.99
C GLU A 234 -27.40 19.49 -36.62
N ILE A 235 -28.32 18.88 -35.82
CA ILE A 235 -29.17 17.78 -36.33
C ILE A 235 -30.39 18.32 -37.04
N ASN A 236 -30.86 19.53 -36.71
CA ASN A 236 -31.94 20.22 -37.43
C ASN A 236 -31.50 20.67 -38.85
N ASP A 237 -30.24 21.12 -39.00
CA ASP A 237 -29.66 21.54 -40.27
C ASP A 237 -29.47 20.37 -41.26
N LEU A 238 -29.37 19.15 -40.78
CA LEU A 238 -29.33 17.92 -41.59
C LEU A 238 -30.72 17.43 -42.02
N ALA A 239 -31.78 17.93 -41.46
CA ALA A 239 -33.18 17.53 -41.70
C ALA A 239 -33.96 18.52 -42.59
N LEU A 240 -33.35 19.66 -42.96
CA LEU A 240 -33.83 20.66 -43.89
C LEU A 240 -33.28 20.40 -45.27
#